data_9be3b948332ff2659b9a029ebcafaa1a
#
_entry.id   9be3b948332ff2659b9a029ebcafaa1a
#
_cell.length_a   1.000
_cell.length_b   1.000
_cell.length_c   1.000
_cell.angle_alpha   90.00
_cell.angle_beta   90.00
_cell.angle_gamma   90.00
#
_symmetry.space_group_name_H-M   'P 1'
#
loop_
_entity.id
_entity.type
_entity.pdbx_description
1 polymer ?
#
loop_
_entity_poly.entity_id
_entity_poly.type
_entity_poly.pdbx_seq_one_letter_code
_entity_poly.pdbx_strand_id
1 'polypeptide(L)'
;ARMCGNASRCIGKYLFDYGLTSKTEIALDTLSGIRMLNLHLADGKVNSVTVDMGIPADEPADYDGKGAKPMKEQPIEVDGERYVGTTVSMGNPHLVIFVNDIEAIDLTVIGPKLENHPLFPGRINVEFAQILGEGKIRMRVWERGSGITQACGTGACATAVAAFLTGRAGRESIIIMDGGSLTIRWDIAT
;
A
#
# COMPACT_ATOMS: atom_id res chain seq x y z
N ALA A 1 0.62 -14.68 -2.77
CA ALA A 1 1.36 -13.47 -2.42
C ALA A 1 2.61 -13.85 -1.64
N ARG A 2 3.74 -13.19 -1.88
CA ARG A 2 4.97 -13.43 -1.12
C ARG A 2 4.86 -12.85 0.30
N MET A 3 4.13 -11.75 0.45
CA MET A 3 3.79 -11.08 1.69
C MET A 3 2.40 -10.46 1.56
N CYS A 4 1.62 -10.49 2.64
CA CYS A 4 0.30 -9.89 2.70
C CYS A 4 0.10 -9.25 4.08
N GLY A 5 0.10 -7.92 4.15
CA GLY A 5 -0.07 -7.18 5.41
C GLY A 5 -1.39 -7.50 6.12
N ASN A 6 -2.48 -7.69 5.36
CA ASN A 6 -3.77 -8.08 5.93
C ASN A 6 -3.69 -9.46 6.60
N ALA A 7 -3.16 -10.47 5.90
CA ALA A 7 -2.98 -11.81 6.44
C ALA A 7 -2.06 -11.81 7.68
N SER A 8 -0.95 -11.06 7.65
CA SER A 8 -0.02 -10.96 8.77
C SER A 8 -0.71 -10.46 10.05
N ARG A 9 -1.56 -9.41 9.94
CA ARG A 9 -2.33 -8.92 11.09
C ARG A 9 -3.33 -9.96 11.60
N CYS A 10 -4.04 -10.64 10.69
CA CYS A 10 -4.96 -11.70 11.05
C CYS A 10 -4.25 -12.87 11.75
N ILE A 11 -3.08 -13.28 11.26
CA ILE A 11 -2.26 -14.35 11.87
C ILE A 11 -1.84 -13.96 13.28
N GLY A 12 -1.30 -12.74 13.47
CA GLY A 12 -0.89 -12.28 14.79
C GLY A 12 -2.05 -12.30 15.80
N LYS A 13 -3.21 -11.76 15.41
CA LYS A 13 -4.41 -11.79 16.24
C LYS A 13 -4.88 -13.21 16.53
N TYR A 14 -4.93 -14.06 15.52
CA TYR A 14 -5.36 -15.46 15.67
C TYR A 14 -4.47 -16.23 16.67
N LEU A 15 -3.15 -16.14 16.51
CA LEU A 15 -2.21 -16.84 17.38
C LEU A 15 -2.37 -16.46 18.85
N PHE A 16 -2.57 -15.19 19.13
CA PHE A 16 -2.71 -14.69 20.50
C PHE A 16 -4.10 -14.98 21.08
N ASP A 17 -5.17 -14.62 20.39
CA ASP A 17 -6.54 -14.72 20.89
C ASP A 17 -6.99 -16.17 21.11
N TYR A 18 -6.39 -17.15 20.39
CA TYR A 18 -6.63 -18.59 20.58
C TYR A 18 -5.61 -19.26 21.51
N GLY A 19 -4.74 -18.48 22.17
CA GLY A 19 -3.79 -18.99 23.18
C GLY A 19 -2.65 -19.85 22.61
N LEU A 20 -2.38 -19.76 21.30
CA LEU A 20 -1.25 -20.47 20.66
C LEU A 20 0.08 -19.81 20.99
N THR A 21 0.06 -18.55 21.43
CA THR A 21 1.19 -17.81 21.99
C THR A 21 0.72 -16.80 23.02
N SER A 22 1.59 -16.48 23.99
CA SER A 22 1.41 -15.36 24.91
C SER A 22 2.27 -14.15 24.56
N LYS A 23 3.06 -14.25 23.47
CA LYS A 23 3.95 -13.16 23.05
C LYS A 23 3.15 -12.07 22.32
N THR A 24 3.47 -10.83 22.61
CA THR A 24 2.95 -9.64 21.89
C THR A 24 3.85 -9.19 20.76
N GLU A 25 5.09 -9.72 20.69
CA GLU A 25 5.98 -9.56 19.55
C GLU A 25 6.16 -10.91 18.87
N ILE A 26 5.87 -10.96 17.57
CA ILE A 26 5.91 -12.17 16.75
C ILE A 26 6.77 -11.93 15.52
N ALA A 27 7.79 -12.77 15.32
CA ALA A 27 8.54 -12.84 14.08
C ALA A 27 7.83 -13.80 13.12
N LEU A 28 7.20 -13.28 12.09
CA LEU A 28 6.50 -14.05 11.06
C LEU A 28 7.45 -14.31 9.88
N ASP A 29 7.77 -15.57 9.62
CA ASP A 29 8.54 -15.95 8.44
C ASP A 29 7.65 -15.93 7.19
N THR A 30 8.09 -15.21 6.18
CA THR A 30 7.38 -15.05 4.91
C THR A 30 8.34 -15.26 3.73
N LEU A 31 7.80 -15.48 2.53
CA LEU A 31 8.61 -15.55 1.32
C LEU A 31 9.33 -14.23 0.98
N SER A 32 9.00 -13.14 1.66
CA SER A 32 9.67 -11.83 1.56
C SER A 32 10.55 -11.52 2.77
N GLY A 33 10.94 -12.56 3.53
CA GLY A 33 11.73 -12.44 4.75
C GLY A 33 10.87 -12.34 6.02
N ILE A 34 11.56 -12.21 7.14
CA ILE A 34 10.92 -12.09 8.45
C ILE A 34 10.22 -10.75 8.56
N ARG A 35 8.98 -10.77 9.05
CA ARG A 35 8.18 -9.58 9.36
C ARG A 35 7.88 -9.56 10.85
N MET A 36 8.19 -8.45 11.50
CA MET A 36 7.88 -8.27 12.91
C MET A 36 6.44 -7.78 13.05
N LEU A 37 5.69 -8.45 13.91
CA LEU A 37 4.33 -8.08 14.29
C LEU A 37 4.35 -7.64 15.74
N ASN A 38 3.80 -6.46 16.03
CA ASN A 38 3.57 -5.98 17.39
C ASN A 38 2.06 -5.96 17.65
N LEU A 39 1.62 -6.78 18.60
CA LEU A 39 0.22 -6.93 18.97
C LEU A 39 -0.15 -5.92 20.06
N HIS A 40 -1.19 -5.14 19.83
CA HIS A 40 -1.73 -4.18 20.80
C HIS A 40 -2.98 -4.76 21.43
N LEU A 41 -2.98 -4.90 22.75
CA LEU A 41 -4.04 -5.55 23.49
C LEU A 41 -5.03 -4.54 24.07
N ALA A 42 -6.31 -4.91 24.07
CA ALA A 42 -7.35 -4.29 24.87
C ALA A 42 -8.24 -5.40 25.45
N ASP A 43 -8.55 -5.32 26.73
CA ASP A 43 -9.38 -6.29 27.45
C ASP A 43 -8.93 -7.76 27.25
N GLY A 44 -7.59 -7.97 27.26
CA GLY A 44 -6.99 -9.29 27.13
C GLY A 44 -7.04 -9.93 25.72
N LYS A 45 -7.46 -9.16 24.70
CA LYS A 45 -7.50 -9.59 23.30
C LYS A 45 -6.73 -8.62 22.41
N VAL A 46 -6.31 -9.11 21.25
CA VAL A 46 -5.64 -8.25 20.24
C VAL A 46 -6.67 -7.31 19.61
N ASN A 47 -6.46 -6.01 19.84
CA ASN A 47 -7.27 -4.94 19.27
C ASN A 47 -6.72 -4.46 17.92
N SER A 48 -5.39 -4.33 17.81
CA SER A 48 -4.72 -3.96 16.57
C SER A 48 -3.34 -4.62 16.46
N VAL A 49 -2.76 -4.62 15.26
CA VAL A 49 -1.44 -5.19 15.00
C VAL A 49 -0.63 -4.23 14.15
N THR A 50 0.54 -3.86 14.62
CA THR A 50 1.55 -3.17 13.81
C THR A 50 2.41 -4.20 13.07
N VAL A 51 2.61 -4.00 11.78
CA VAL A 51 3.44 -4.86 10.94
C VAL A 51 4.57 -4.03 10.36
N ASP A 52 5.82 -4.47 10.54
CA ASP A 52 6.95 -3.94 9.80
C ASP A 52 6.85 -4.39 8.34
N MET A 53 6.56 -3.45 7.45
CA MET A 53 6.38 -3.71 6.01
C MET A 53 7.70 -3.69 5.24
N GLY A 54 8.81 -3.34 5.90
CA GLY A 54 10.13 -3.18 5.28
C GLY A 54 10.32 -1.81 4.65
N ILE A 55 11.44 -1.66 3.92
CA ILE A 55 11.88 -0.39 3.35
C ILE A 55 11.24 -0.19 1.98
N PRO A 56 10.57 0.96 1.75
CA PRO A 56 10.09 1.30 0.42
C PRO A 56 11.27 1.61 -0.52
N ALA A 57 11.12 1.27 -1.80
CA ALA A 57 12.06 1.65 -2.84
C ALA A 57 11.36 2.54 -3.87
N ASP A 58 12.09 3.51 -4.40
CA ASP A 58 11.63 4.39 -5.49
C ASP A 58 11.67 3.69 -6.85
N GLU A 59 12.48 2.63 -7.00
CA GLU A 59 12.43 1.77 -8.16
C GLU A 59 11.25 0.79 -8.02
N PRO A 60 10.26 0.84 -8.92
CA PRO A 60 9.13 -0.09 -8.90
C PRO A 60 9.55 -1.47 -9.44
N ALA A 61 10.64 -2.02 -8.89
CA ALA A 61 11.11 -3.34 -9.24
C ALA A 61 10.15 -4.39 -8.67
N ASP A 62 9.71 -5.29 -9.51
CA ASP A 62 9.11 -6.54 -9.06
C ASP A 62 10.22 -7.50 -8.61
N TYR A 63 9.87 -8.56 -7.90
CA TYR A 63 10.80 -9.59 -7.41
C TYR A 63 11.61 -10.29 -8.52
N ASP A 64 11.20 -10.17 -9.78
CA ASP A 64 11.89 -10.70 -10.96
C ASP A 64 12.73 -9.66 -11.72
N GLY A 65 12.89 -8.46 -11.18
CA GLY A 65 13.68 -7.37 -11.78
C GLY A 65 13.01 -6.70 -12.99
N LYS A 66 11.78 -7.06 -13.32
CA LYS A 66 11.00 -6.40 -14.39
C LYS A 66 10.26 -5.20 -13.82
N GLY A 67 11.00 -4.13 -13.57
CA GLY A 67 10.45 -2.89 -13.05
C GLY A 67 10.20 -1.83 -14.12
N ALA A 68 9.24 -0.93 -13.85
CA ALA A 68 9.16 0.33 -14.53
C ALA A 68 10.30 1.25 -14.06
N LYS A 69 10.61 2.30 -14.82
CA LYS A 69 11.53 3.34 -14.35
C LYS A 69 10.90 4.08 -13.16
N PRO A 70 11.73 4.55 -12.20
CA PRO A 70 11.27 5.40 -11.12
C PRO A 70 10.55 6.64 -11.67
N MET A 71 9.40 6.94 -11.12
CA MET A 71 8.59 8.09 -11.53
C MET A 71 8.18 8.87 -10.28
N LYS A 72 8.45 10.17 -10.30
CA LYS A 72 7.91 11.12 -9.31
C LYS A 72 7.17 12.22 -10.06
N GLU A 73 5.84 12.28 -9.86
CA GLU A 73 4.94 13.24 -10.51
C GLU A 73 5.12 13.31 -12.05
N GLN A 74 5.24 12.14 -12.67
CA GLN A 74 5.40 12.06 -14.11
C GLN A 74 4.05 11.89 -14.82
N PRO A 75 3.88 12.48 -16.01
CA PRO A 75 2.67 12.33 -16.80
C PRO A 75 2.56 10.92 -17.39
N ILE A 76 1.33 10.42 -17.38
CA ILE A 76 0.93 9.16 -18.01
C ILE A 76 -0.30 9.47 -18.86
N GLU A 77 -0.28 9.15 -20.14
CA GLU A 77 -1.40 9.40 -21.04
C GLU A 77 -2.18 8.11 -21.28
N VAL A 78 -3.47 8.15 -21.02
CA VAL A 78 -4.38 7.01 -21.26
C VAL A 78 -5.63 7.54 -21.95
N ASP A 79 -5.93 7.05 -23.17
CA ASP A 79 -7.10 7.43 -23.97
C ASP A 79 -7.25 8.94 -24.22
N GLY A 80 -6.13 9.65 -24.31
CA GLY A 80 -6.10 11.10 -24.49
C GLY A 80 -6.27 11.90 -23.20
N GLU A 81 -6.46 11.26 -22.06
CA GLU A 81 -6.44 11.89 -20.74
C GLU A 81 -5.05 11.79 -20.11
N ARG A 82 -4.67 12.85 -19.38
CA ARG A 82 -3.38 12.94 -18.71
C ARG A 82 -3.52 12.76 -17.20
N TYR A 83 -2.86 11.74 -16.68
CA TYR A 83 -2.70 11.47 -15.26
C TYR A 83 -1.28 11.86 -14.81
N VAL A 84 -1.10 12.14 -13.53
CA VAL A 84 0.23 12.43 -12.95
C VAL A 84 0.47 11.40 -11.85
N GLY A 85 1.49 10.56 -12.06
CA GLY A 85 1.74 9.42 -11.19
C GLY A 85 3.11 9.42 -10.55
N THR A 86 3.18 8.81 -9.37
CA THR A 86 4.41 8.51 -8.62
C THR A 86 4.49 7.02 -8.38
N THR A 87 5.62 6.39 -8.70
CA THR A 87 5.82 4.97 -8.45
C THR A 87 6.54 4.73 -7.12
N VAL A 88 6.13 3.68 -6.42
CA VAL A 88 6.73 3.21 -5.17
C VAL A 88 6.75 1.68 -5.18
N SER A 89 7.84 1.06 -4.75
CA SER A 89 7.90 -0.39 -4.51
C SER A 89 7.84 -0.69 -3.02
N MET A 90 6.93 -1.58 -2.64
CA MET A 90 6.85 -2.22 -1.32
C MET A 90 7.25 -3.70 -1.42
N GLY A 91 8.16 -4.04 -2.39
CA GLY A 91 8.45 -5.40 -2.82
C GLY A 91 7.51 -5.90 -3.92
N ASN A 92 6.50 -5.11 -4.26
CA ASN A 92 5.64 -5.16 -5.42
C ASN A 92 5.40 -3.73 -5.92
N PRO A 93 5.20 -3.51 -7.24
CA PRO A 93 5.13 -2.17 -7.81
C PRO A 93 3.76 -1.53 -7.59
N HIS A 94 3.76 -0.25 -7.26
CA HIS A 94 2.60 0.61 -7.05
C HIS A 94 2.73 1.90 -7.86
N LEU A 95 1.64 2.32 -8.48
CA LEU A 95 1.46 3.62 -9.11
C LEU A 95 0.42 4.41 -8.31
N VAL A 96 0.86 5.50 -7.69
CA VAL A 96 -0.02 6.38 -6.92
C VAL A 96 -0.34 7.64 -7.71
N ILE A 97 -1.63 7.92 -7.90
CA ILE A 97 -2.18 9.07 -8.62
C ILE A 97 -3.03 9.89 -7.65
N PHE A 98 -2.60 11.13 -7.38
CA PHE A 98 -3.39 12.03 -6.54
C PHE A 98 -4.43 12.77 -7.37
N VAL A 99 -5.68 12.77 -6.89
CA VAL A 99 -6.83 13.40 -7.53
C VAL A 99 -7.58 14.30 -6.54
N ASN A 100 -8.35 15.25 -7.07
CA ASN A 100 -9.17 16.15 -6.25
C ASN A 100 -10.47 15.50 -5.78
N ASP A 101 -11.06 14.61 -6.60
CA ASP A 101 -12.28 13.87 -6.30
C ASP A 101 -12.07 12.41 -6.70
N ILE A 102 -11.91 11.55 -5.70
CA ILE A 102 -11.67 10.13 -5.91
C ILE A 102 -12.94 9.37 -6.30
N GLU A 103 -14.09 9.88 -5.93
CA GLU A 103 -15.36 9.22 -6.25
C GLU A 103 -15.78 9.45 -7.72
N ALA A 104 -15.23 10.49 -8.37
CA ALA A 104 -15.39 10.71 -9.82
C ALA A 104 -14.59 9.70 -10.67
N ILE A 105 -13.68 8.92 -10.10
CA ILE A 105 -12.85 7.97 -10.83
C ILE A 105 -13.57 6.63 -11.00
N ASP A 106 -13.85 6.25 -12.24
CA ASP A 106 -14.30 4.88 -12.55
C ASP A 106 -13.08 3.94 -12.67
N LEU A 107 -12.76 3.30 -11.55
CA LEU A 107 -11.65 2.34 -11.47
C LEU A 107 -11.85 1.12 -12.40
N THR A 108 -13.08 0.76 -12.74
CA THR A 108 -13.34 -0.39 -13.63
C THR A 108 -12.92 -0.11 -15.05
N VAL A 109 -12.90 1.17 -15.43
CA VAL A 109 -12.49 1.64 -16.76
C VAL A 109 -10.99 1.96 -16.80
N ILE A 110 -10.50 2.78 -15.85
CA ILE A 110 -9.13 3.28 -15.91
C ILE A 110 -8.11 2.32 -15.29
N GLY A 111 -8.50 1.53 -14.28
CA GLY A 111 -7.64 0.60 -13.57
C GLY A 111 -6.92 -0.39 -14.48
N PRO A 112 -7.63 -1.18 -15.32
CA PRO A 112 -7.00 -2.13 -16.21
C PRO A 112 -6.09 -1.49 -17.27
N LYS A 113 -6.38 -0.27 -17.70
CA LYS A 113 -5.58 0.45 -18.69
C LYS A 113 -4.24 0.92 -18.09
N LEU A 114 -4.27 1.43 -16.86
CA LEU A 114 -3.06 1.80 -16.13
C LEU A 114 -2.26 0.58 -15.68
N GLU A 115 -2.92 -0.48 -15.18
CA GLU A 115 -2.27 -1.75 -14.83
C GLU A 115 -1.41 -2.29 -15.97
N ASN A 116 -1.94 -2.25 -17.19
CA ASN A 116 -1.32 -2.83 -18.40
C ASN A 116 -0.63 -1.77 -19.28
N HIS A 117 -0.41 -0.55 -18.76
CA HIS A 117 0.19 0.53 -19.54
C HIS A 117 1.63 0.16 -19.99
N PRO A 118 2.06 0.51 -21.22
CA PRO A 118 3.39 0.17 -21.75
C PRO A 118 4.57 0.62 -20.89
N LEU A 119 4.41 1.65 -20.06
CA LEU A 119 5.42 2.06 -19.08
C LEU A 119 5.67 1.01 -17.99
N PHE A 120 4.76 0.05 -17.81
CA PHE A 120 4.80 -0.95 -16.74
C PHE A 120 4.80 -2.38 -17.32
N PRO A 121 5.91 -2.85 -17.89
CA PRO A 121 5.97 -4.16 -18.57
C PRO A 121 5.66 -5.36 -17.65
N GLY A 122 5.89 -5.21 -16.33
CA GLY A 122 5.53 -6.20 -15.31
C GLY A 122 4.12 -6.03 -14.75
N ARG A 123 3.34 -5.10 -15.31
CA ARG A 123 2.07 -4.59 -14.75
C ARG A 123 2.27 -3.97 -13.37
N ILE A 124 1.30 -3.21 -12.90
CA ILE A 124 1.42 -2.43 -11.67
C ILE A 124 0.09 -2.41 -10.90
N ASN A 125 0.14 -2.30 -9.56
CA ASN A 125 -1.02 -1.93 -8.76
C ASN A 125 -1.24 -0.43 -8.91
N VAL A 126 -2.49 0.01 -8.97
CA VAL A 126 -2.85 1.40 -9.22
C VAL A 126 -3.68 1.92 -8.05
N GLU A 127 -3.16 2.92 -7.36
CA GLU A 127 -3.82 3.61 -6.27
C GLU A 127 -4.23 5.02 -6.71
N PHE A 128 -5.53 5.30 -6.67
CA PHE A 128 -6.03 6.68 -6.67
C PHE A 128 -6.14 7.17 -5.25
N ALA A 129 -5.67 8.40 -4.99
CA ALA A 129 -5.61 8.97 -3.66
C ALA A 129 -6.10 10.42 -3.64
N GLN A 130 -6.87 10.77 -2.62
CA GLN A 130 -7.34 12.12 -2.36
C GLN A 130 -6.89 12.58 -0.99
N ILE A 131 -6.24 13.74 -0.93
CA ILE A 131 -5.83 14.36 0.34
C ILE A 131 -7.06 14.99 1.01
N LEU A 132 -7.37 14.53 2.22
CA LEU A 132 -8.51 15.05 3.01
C LEU A 132 -8.07 16.09 4.05
N GLY A 133 -6.75 16.31 4.23
CA GLY A 133 -6.19 17.16 5.27
C GLY A 133 -5.83 16.39 6.55
N GLU A 134 -5.07 17.06 7.43
CA GLU A 134 -4.67 16.51 8.75
C GLU A 134 -4.03 15.11 8.69
N GLY A 135 -3.22 14.84 7.65
CA GLY A 135 -2.60 13.53 7.45
C GLY A 135 -3.55 12.41 7.03
N LYS A 136 -4.81 12.73 6.71
CA LYS A 136 -5.79 11.76 6.20
C LYS A 136 -5.81 11.75 4.70
N ILE A 137 -5.76 10.54 4.13
CA ILE A 137 -5.74 10.29 2.69
C ILE A 137 -6.77 9.21 2.38
N ARG A 138 -7.75 9.53 1.54
CA ARG A 138 -8.69 8.55 0.99
C ARG A 138 -8.01 7.84 -0.17
N MET A 139 -8.09 6.50 -0.21
CA MET A 139 -7.46 5.68 -1.24
C MET A 139 -8.45 4.65 -1.77
N ARG A 140 -8.45 4.44 -3.08
CA ARG A 140 -9.09 3.32 -3.78
C ARG A 140 -8.04 2.65 -4.67
N VAL A 141 -8.11 1.33 -4.79
CA VAL A 141 -7.08 0.54 -5.44
C VAL A 141 -7.63 -0.38 -6.52
N TRP A 142 -6.90 -0.48 -7.62
CA TRP A 142 -6.97 -1.55 -8.59
C TRP A 142 -5.73 -2.42 -8.43
N GLU A 143 -5.87 -3.59 -7.80
CA GLU A 143 -4.75 -4.49 -7.59
C GLU A 143 -4.43 -5.29 -8.85
N ARG A 144 -3.14 -5.39 -9.16
CA ARG A 144 -2.58 -6.14 -10.29
C ARG A 144 -3.08 -7.58 -10.29
N GLY A 145 -3.85 -7.94 -11.32
CA GLY A 145 -4.41 -9.27 -11.50
C GLY A 145 -5.62 -9.63 -10.65
N SER A 146 -6.10 -8.69 -9.80
CA SER A 146 -7.26 -8.93 -8.92
C SER A 146 -8.38 -7.91 -9.12
N GLY A 147 -8.06 -6.73 -9.68
CA GLY A 147 -9.03 -5.65 -9.86
C GLY A 147 -9.29 -4.87 -8.57
N ILE A 148 -10.50 -4.33 -8.42
CA ILE A 148 -10.88 -3.55 -7.23
C ILE A 148 -10.90 -4.46 -6.00
N THR A 149 -10.19 -4.04 -4.95
CA THR A 149 -10.23 -4.70 -3.64
C THR A 149 -10.57 -3.70 -2.54
N GLN A 150 -11.09 -4.20 -1.43
CA GLN A 150 -11.54 -3.37 -0.30
C GLN A 150 -10.35 -2.78 0.49
N ALA A 151 -9.17 -3.42 0.45
CA ALA A 151 -8.00 -3.00 1.20
C ALA A 151 -6.72 -3.63 0.64
N CYS A 152 -5.70 -2.81 0.42
CA CYS A 152 -4.36 -3.23 0.04
C CYS A 152 -3.33 -2.62 1.01
N GLY A 153 -2.69 -3.48 1.83
CA GLY A 153 -1.72 -3.00 2.84
C GLY A 153 -0.48 -2.38 2.22
N THR A 154 0.09 -2.98 1.16
CA THR A 154 1.24 -2.43 0.43
C THR A 154 0.86 -1.18 -0.35
N GLY A 155 -0.35 -1.12 -0.92
CA GLY A 155 -0.88 0.09 -1.57
C GLY A 155 -1.05 1.25 -0.59
N ALA A 156 -1.51 0.98 0.64
CA ALA A 156 -1.59 2.00 1.69
C ALA A 156 -0.21 2.55 2.05
N CYS A 157 0.81 1.67 2.19
CA CYS A 157 2.18 2.09 2.42
C CYS A 157 2.72 2.92 1.25
N ALA A 158 2.54 2.46 0.01
CA ALA A 158 2.98 3.16 -1.19
C ALA A 158 2.32 4.55 -1.29
N THR A 159 1.03 4.66 -0.97
CA THR A 159 0.30 5.94 -0.97
C THR A 159 0.87 6.92 0.06
N ALA A 160 1.15 6.46 1.30
CA ALA A 160 1.75 7.30 2.33
C ALA A 160 3.15 7.77 1.93
N VAL A 161 3.98 6.87 1.37
CA VAL A 161 5.33 7.20 0.86
C VAL A 161 5.25 8.21 -0.28
N ALA A 162 4.39 7.98 -1.28
CA ALA A 162 4.19 8.92 -2.39
C ALA A 162 3.71 10.29 -1.91
N ALA A 163 2.80 10.35 -0.93
CA ALA A 163 2.33 11.59 -0.33
C ALA A 163 3.46 12.37 0.34
N PHE A 164 4.32 11.68 1.09
CA PHE A 164 5.50 12.29 1.69
C PHE A 164 6.49 12.79 0.63
N LEU A 165 6.86 11.95 -0.32
CA LEU A 165 7.84 12.29 -1.37
C LEU A 165 7.39 13.49 -2.22
N THR A 166 6.10 13.68 -2.39
CA THR A 166 5.51 14.77 -3.18
C THR A 166 5.08 15.98 -2.33
N GLY A 167 5.40 15.98 -1.02
CA GLY A 167 5.12 17.09 -0.10
C GLY A 167 3.65 17.28 0.26
N ARG A 168 2.80 16.25 0.05
CA ARG A 168 1.35 16.30 0.34
C ARG A 168 1.02 15.90 1.76
N ALA A 169 1.87 15.13 2.42
CA ALA A 169 1.71 14.69 3.80
C ALA A 169 3.06 14.55 4.51
N GLY A 170 3.03 14.45 5.84
CA GLY A 170 4.17 14.08 6.66
C GLY A 170 4.49 12.58 6.60
N ARG A 171 5.37 12.12 7.51
CA ARG A 171 5.79 10.70 7.57
C ARG A 171 4.76 9.79 8.23
N GLU A 172 3.73 10.34 8.83
CA GLU A 172 2.60 9.60 9.37
C GLU A 172 1.33 10.02 8.65
N SER A 173 0.55 9.05 8.19
CA SER A 173 -0.70 9.27 7.49
C SER A 173 -1.73 8.20 7.85
N ILE A 174 -3.00 8.59 7.87
CA ILE A 174 -4.14 7.68 7.98
C ILE A 174 -4.68 7.45 6.57
N ILE A 175 -4.51 6.24 6.08
CA ILE A 175 -5.01 5.84 4.76
C ILE A 175 -6.39 5.20 4.93
N ILE A 176 -7.41 5.85 4.35
CA ILE A 176 -8.82 5.45 4.44
C ILE A 176 -9.19 4.72 3.15
N MET A 177 -9.46 3.43 3.24
CA MET A 177 -9.87 2.55 2.15
C MET A 177 -11.33 2.12 2.30
N ASP A 178 -11.90 1.45 1.31
CA ASP A 178 -13.28 0.95 1.36
C ASP A 178 -13.49 -0.04 2.51
N GLY A 179 -12.50 -0.89 2.81
CA GLY A 179 -12.55 -1.89 3.87
C GLY A 179 -12.11 -1.38 5.25
N GLY A 180 -11.72 -0.12 5.40
CA GLY A 180 -11.29 0.46 6.67
C GLY A 180 -10.02 1.29 6.56
N SER A 181 -9.49 1.72 7.71
CA SER A 181 -8.34 2.64 7.76
C SER A 181 -7.09 1.97 8.32
N LEU A 182 -5.93 2.41 7.83
CA LEU A 182 -4.62 2.04 8.34
C LEU A 182 -3.83 3.31 8.69
N THR A 183 -3.19 3.32 9.86
CA THR A 183 -2.15 4.30 10.16
C THR A 183 -0.83 3.79 9.62
N ILE A 184 -0.20 4.55 8.74
CA ILE A 184 1.10 4.25 8.14
C ILE A 184 2.11 5.25 8.67
N ARG A 185 3.22 4.75 9.23
CA ARG A 185 4.35 5.56 9.65
C ARG A 185 5.61 5.11 8.94
N TRP A 186 6.34 6.05 8.38
CA TRP A 186 7.62 5.82 7.74
C TRP A 186 8.75 6.43 8.58
N ASP A 187 9.48 5.58 9.31
CA ASP A 187 10.58 5.99 10.16
C ASP A 187 11.85 6.34 9.34
N ILE A 188 12.62 7.30 9.84
CA ILE A 188 13.82 7.82 9.14
C ILE A 188 14.98 6.81 9.17
N ALA A 189 14.99 5.92 10.15
CA ALA A 189 16.07 4.96 10.35
C ALA A 189 15.99 3.73 9.42
N THR A 190 14.99 3.67 8.55
CA THR A 190 14.79 2.54 7.61
C THR A 190 14.64 3.03 6.18
#